data_5a43945b8b36c4367f2761d4abe3ace1
#
_entry.id   5a43945b8b36c4367f2761d4abe3ace1
#
_cell.length_a   1.000
_cell.length_b   1.000
_cell.length_c   1.000
_cell.angle_alpha   90.00
_cell.angle_beta   90.00
_cell.angle_gamma   90.00
#
_symmetry.space_group_name_H-M   'P 1'
#
loop_
_entity.id
_entity.type
_entity.pdbx_description
1 polymer ?
#
loop_
_entity_poly.entity_id
_entity_poly.type
_entity_poly.pdbx_seq_one_letter_code
_entity_poly.pdbx_strand_id
1 'polypeptide(L)'
;MATREYPRDLSGYAGTPPVARWPGAARIALSFVLNYEEGAENSVLHGDAGAETFLSEIVNAAPVPGMRHQSMESLYDYGVRAGFWRIRELFDTRGLPLTVFGVAMAMERNPAAVEAMLRSGWEIASHGYRWINYQYAAEGIEREHMARAIEIHTRMTGERPLGWYTGRTSPNTARLVVEEGGFLYDSDSYADDLPYYDSTWGKPQLILPYALDTNDMRFVAAQGFNTGEDFFQYLKSAFDVLYAEGESAPKMLSIGLHCRVIGRPARFAALVKFLDYIAGFEKVWVARRVEIARAWIEQISGAF
;
A
#
# COMPACT_ATOMS: atom_id res chain seq x y z
N MET A 1 7.88 -31.69 -5.25
CA MET A 1 8.82 -30.57 -5.51
C MET A 1 10.00 -30.75 -4.57
N ALA A 2 11.24 -30.69 -5.06
CA ALA A 2 12.41 -30.68 -4.18
C ALA A 2 12.35 -29.40 -3.34
N THR A 3 12.33 -29.55 -2.02
CA THR A 3 12.48 -28.39 -1.12
C THR A 3 13.84 -27.77 -1.41
N ARG A 4 13.86 -26.51 -1.84
CA ARG A 4 15.12 -25.76 -1.93
C ARG A 4 15.79 -25.85 -0.54
N GLU A 5 17.06 -26.24 -0.49
CA GLU A 5 17.83 -26.28 0.76
C GLU A 5 17.80 -24.92 1.48
N TYR A 6 17.69 -23.83 0.69
CA TYR A 6 17.45 -22.48 1.17
C TYR A 6 16.20 -21.90 0.54
N PRO A 7 15.19 -21.46 1.33
CA PRO A 7 13.86 -21.11 0.81
C PRO A 7 13.80 -19.79 0.05
N ARG A 8 14.83 -18.94 0.09
CA ARG A 8 14.86 -17.64 -0.57
C ARG A 8 15.60 -17.72 -1.90
N ASP A 9 15.14 -17.00 -2.91
CA ASP A 9 15.92 -16.73 -4.11
C ASP A 9 16.77 -15.47 -3.89
N LEU A 10 18.07 -15.63 -3.85
CA LEU A 10 19.04 -14.53 -3.71
C LEU A 10 19.83 -14.28 -5.01
N SER A 11 19.50 -14.98 -6.09
CA SER A 11 20.11 -14.75 -7.40
C SER A 11 19.44 -13.63 -8.19
N GLY A 12 18.17 -13.38 -7.94
CA GLY A 12 17.40 -12.35 -8.62
C GLY A 12 17.51 -12.47 -10.15
N TYR A 13 17.75 -11.37 -10.83
CA TYR A 13 17.91 -11.34 -12.28
C TYR A 13 19.36 -11.54 -12.77
N ALA A 14 20.30 -11.79 -11.89
CA ALA A 14 21.73 -11.89 -12.21
C ALA A 14 22.25 -10.72 -13.09
N GLY A 15 21.73 -9.50 -12.83
CA GLY A 15 22.08 -8.28 -13.58
C GLY A 15 21.30 -8.04 -14.88
N THR A 16 20.35 -8.90 -15.22
CA THR A 16 19.53 -8.76 -16.44
C THR A 16 18.04 -8.72 -16.12
N PRO A 17 17.54 -7.63 -15.50
CA PRO A 17 16.12 -7.50 -15.18
C PRO A 17 15.27 -7.37 -16.45
N PRO A 18 14.00 -7.75 -16.42
CA PRO A 18 13.09 -7.51 -17.53
C PRO A 18 12.93 -6.00 -17.78
N VAL A 19 12.70 -5.64 -19.02
CA VAL A 19 12.46 -4.24 -19.40
C VAL A 19 10.96 -4.01 -19.46
N ALA A 20 10.44 -3.15 -18.60
CA ALA A 20 9.03 -2.78 -18.60
C ALA A 20 8.67 -1.94 -19.85
N ARG A 21 7.42 -2.11 -20.32
CA ARG A 21 6.84 -1.33 -21.43
C ARG A 21 5.55 -0.70 -20.94
N TRP A 22 5.69 0.43 -20.26
CA TRP A 22 4.54 1.14 -19.72
C TRP A 22 3.74 1.85 -20.81
N PRO A 23 2.41 2.05 -20.63
CA PRO A 23 1.58 2.84 -21.54
C PRO A 23 2.20 4.20 -21.88
N GLY A 24 2.04 4.66 -23.12
CA GLY A 24 2.60 5.93 -23.57
C GLY A 24 4.13 5.98 -23.62
N ALA A 25 4.81 4.83 -23.64
CA ALA A 25 6.25 4.71 -23.53
C ALA A 25 6.81 5.49 -22.33
N ALA A 26 6.10 5.40 -21.19
CA ALA A 26 6.51 6.07 -19.96
C ALA A 26 7.83 5.50 -19.43
N ARG A 27 8.68 6.38 -18.92
CA ARG A 27 9.94 6.04 -18.28
C ARG A 27 9.75 5.50 -16.86
N ILE A 28 8.65 5.91 -16.22
CA ILE A 28 8.33 5.52 -14.85
C ILE A 28 6.82 5.38 -14.69
N ALA A 29 6.39 4.34 -13.99
CA ALA A 29 5.04 4.18 -13.48
C ALA A 29 4.99 4.63 -12.01
N LEU A 30 4.23 5.67 -11.70
CA LEU A 30 4.04 6.14 -10.33
C LEU A 30 2.73 5.60 -9.76
N SER A 31 2.80 4.95 -8.61
CA SER A 31 1.63 4.50 -7.87
C SER A 31 1.56 5.19 -6.51
N PHE A 32 0.56 6.05 -6.33
CA PHE A 32 0.23 6.58 -5.01
C PHE A 32 -0.73 5.63 -4.31
N VAL A 33 -0.39 5.26 -3.08
CA VAL A 33 -1.17 4.31 -2.27
C VAL A 33 -1.59 4.97 -0.98
N LEU A 34 -2.88 5.09 -0.76
CA LEU A 34 -3.45 5.59 0.50
C LEU A 34 -3.84 4.41 1.38
N ASN A 35 -3.14 4.22 2.49
CA ASN A 35 -3.50 3.25 3.50
C ASN A 35 -4.66 3.83 4.33
N TYR A 36 -5.84 3.21 4.21
CA TYR A 36 -7.04 3.59 4.95
C TYR A 36 -7.28 2.60 6.09
N GLU A 37 -6.83 2.96 7.28
CA GLU A 37 -6.68 2.06 8.43
C GLU A 37 -7.50 2.50 9.66
N GLU A 38 -7.98 3.71 9.66
CA GLU A 38 -8.57 4.40 10.79
C GLU A 38 -9.80 3.68 11.33
N GLY A 39 -9.72 3.21 12.58
CA GLY A 39 -10.76 2.44 13.25
C GLY A 39 -10.57 0.92 13.15
N ALA A 40 -9.47 0.44 12.57
CA ALA A 40 -9.14 -0.99 12.47
C ALA A 40 -7.84 -1.37 13.21
N GLU A 41 -7.20 -0.40 13.85
CA GLU A 41 -6.03 -0.56 14.72
C GLU A 41 -6.32 -1.42 15.97
N ASN A 42 -5.26 -1.85 16.68
CA ASN A 42 -5.43 -2.54 17.96
C ASN A 42 -6.17 -1.65 18.97
N SER A 43 -7.23 -2.19 19.56
CA SER A 43 -8.03 -1.53 20.58
C SER A 43 -8.80 -2.54 21.42
N VAL A 44 -8.93 -2.29 22.70
CA VAL A 44 -9.81 -3.09 23.59
C VAL A 44 -11.28 -3.08 23.13
N LEU A 45 -11.70 -2.08 22.36
CA LEU A 45 -13.02 -2.05 21.72
C LEU A 45 -13.21 -3.13 20.66
N HIS A 46 -12.13 -3.73 20.20
CA HIS A 46 -12.11 -4.81 19.21
C HIS A 46 -11.79 -6.17 19.81
N GLY A 47 -11.66 -6.23 21.14
CA GLY A 47 -11.26 -7.43 21.88
C GLY A 47 -9.75 -7.63 21.98
N ASP A 48 -8.93 -6.65 21.57
CA ASP A 48 -7.49 -6.73 21.71
C ASP A 48 -7.05 -6.49 23.17
N ALA A 49 -5.87 -7.00 23.53
CA ALA A 49 -5.34 -6.88 24.89
C ALA A 49 -5.00 -5.43 25.30
N GLY A 50 -4.82 -4.54 24.33
CA GLY A 50 -4.48 -3.15 24.56
C GLY A 50 -4.60 -2.31 23.29
N ALA A 51 -4.13 -1.05 23.38
CA ALA A 51 -4.16 -0.09 22.29
C ALA A 51 -3.00 -0.31 21.31
N GLU A 52 -3.12 0.24 20.09
CA GLU A 52 -2.06 0.30 19.09
C GLU A 52 -0.87 1.12 19.59
N THR A 53 0.32 0.70 19.21
CA THR A 53 1.58 1.39 19.53
C THR A 53 2.42 1.70 18.31
N PHE A 54 2.09 1.08 17.18
CA PHE A 54 2.88 1.16 15.95
C PHE A 54 2.49 2.37 15.12
N LEU A 55 3.45 3.01 14.47
CA LEU A 55 3.28 4.16 13.58
C LEU A 55 2.46 5.31 14.22
N SER A 56 2.96 5.80 15.34
CA SER A 56 2.33 6.86 16.12
C SER A 56 3.30 8.00 16.41
N GLU A 57 2.77 9.22 16.50
CA GLU A 57 3.48 10.42 16.96
C GLU A 57 3.67 10.44 18.48
N ILE A 58 3.04 9.52 19.20
CA ILE A 58 3.22 9.38 20.66
C ILE A 58 4.56 8.66 20.90
N VAL A 59 5.54 9.42 21.36
CA VAL A 59 6.87 8.88 21.67
C VAL A 59 6.75 7.80 22.75
N ASN A 60 7.36 6.64 22.49
CA ASN A 60 7.30 5.47 23.38
C ASN A 60 5.86 5.05 23.72
N ALA A 61 4.97 5.04 22.73
CA ALA A 61 3.61 4.60 22.90
C ALA A 61 3.55 3.23 23.59
N ALA A 62 2.77 3.16 24.69
CA ALA A 62 2.56 1.92 25.43
C ALA A 62 1.20 1.30 25.05
N PRO A 63 1.05 -0.04 25.08
CA PRO A 63 -0.18 -0.71 24.66
C PRO A 63 -1.36 -0.51 25.62
N VAL A 64 -1.17 0.07 26.80
CA VAL A 64 -2.20 0.35 27.82
C VAL A 64 -3.13 -0.86 28.01
N PRO A 65 -2.66 -1.99 28.59
CA PRO A 65 -3.42 -3.23 28.68
C PRO A 65 -4.78 -3.06 29.35
N GLY A 66 -5.82 -3.62 28.75
CA GLY A 66 -7.18 -3.62 29.27
C GLY A 66 -7.91 -2.26 29.25
N MET A 67 -7.30 -1.21 28.70
CA MET A 67 -7.89 0.13 28.66
C MET A 67 -7.76 0.77 27.27
N ARG A 68 -8.65 1.72 26.97
CA ARG A 68 -8.54 2.58 25.81
C ARG A 68 -7.40 3.58 25.96
N HIS A 69 -6.73 3.89 24.86
CA HIS A 69 -5.75 4.98 24.78
C HIS A 69 -6.34 6.13 23.95
N GLN A 70 -7.10 7.02 24.59
CA GLN A 70 -7.83 8.09 23.90
C GLN A 70 -6.96 9.03 23.06
N SER A 71 -5.73 9.30 23.49
CA SER A 71 -4.79 10.11 22.70
C SER A 71 -4.39 9.39 21.42
N MET A 72 -4.17 8.06 21.47
CA MET A 72 -3.89 7.25 20.29
C MET A 72 -5.10 7.23 19.35
N GLU A 73 -6.29 6.95 19.86
CA GLU A 73 -7.53 6.96 19.08
C GLU A 73 -7.73 8.32 18.38
N SER A 74 -7.44 9.44 19.05
CA SER A 74 -7.58 10.77 18.46
C SER A 74 -6.63 11.05 17.28
N LEU A 75 -5.49 10.35 17.19
CA LEU A 75 -4.61 10.42 16.01
C LEU A 75 -5.29 9.76 14.80
N TYR A 76 -5.93 8.61 15.00
CA TYR A 76 -6.70 7.94 13.94
C TYR A 76 -7.95 8.77 13.58
N ASP A 77 -8.67 9.32 14.57
CA ASP A 77 -9.79 10.23 14.31
C ASP A 77 -9.41 11.42 13.42
N TYR A 78 -8.20 11.95 13.55
CA TYR A 78 -7.73 13.01 12.68
C TYR A 78 -7.67 12.55 11.20
N GLY A 79 -7.25 11.32 10.96
CA GLY A 79 -7.23 10.74 9.62
C GLY A 79 -8.61 10.77 8.97
N VAL A 80 -9.64 10.33 9.71
CA VAL A 80 -11.03 10.31 9.25
C VAL A 80 -11.62 11.71 9.11
N ARG A 81 -11.36 12.60 10.08
CA ARG A 81 -12.01 13.92 10.17
C ARG A 81 -11.43 14.95 9.22
N ALA A 82 -10.12 14.90 8.96
CA ALA A 82 -9.42 15.91 8.19
C ALA A 82 -8.49 15.34 7.12
N GLY A 83 -7.67 14.35 7.47
CA GLY A 83 -6.58 13.88 6.61
C GLY A 83 -7.07 13.28 5.30
N PHE A 84 -8.01 12.35 5.36
CA PHE A 84 -8.60 11.72 4.18
C PHE A 84 -9.20 12.74 3.19
N TRP A 85 -10.01 13.65 3.69
CA TRP A 85 -10.70 14.64 2.86
C TRP A 85 -9.75 15.61 2.18
N ARG A 86 -8.66 16.00 2.87
CA ARG A 86 -7.61 16.85 2.31
C ARG A 86 -6.84 16.15 1.20
N ILE A 87 -6.50 14.89 1.38
CA ILE A 87 -5.83 14.07 0.36
C ILE A 87 -6.75 13.87 -0.84
N ARG A 88 -8.01 13.53 -0.59
CA ARG A 88 -8.99 13.34 -1.65
C ARG A 88 -9.14 14.60 -2.50
N GLU A 89 -9.35 15.75 -1.89
CA GLU A 89 -9.49 17.02 -2.61
C GLU A 89 -8.28 17.31 -3.50
N LEU A 90 -7.07 17.04 -3.02
CA LEU A 90 -5.83 17.22 -3.77
C LEU A 90 -5.78 16.36 -5.04
N PHE A 91 -6.06 15.06 -4.89
CA PHE A 91 -6.01 14.12 -6.02
C PHE A 91 -7.15 14.37 -7.01
N ASP A 92 -8.37 14.60 -6.53
CA ASP A 92 -9.53 14.92 -7.37
C ASP A 92 -9.31 16.22 -8.18
N THR A 93 -8.81 17.28 -7.53
CA THR A 93 -8.55 18.57 -8.19
C THR A 93 -7.48 18.45 -9.28
N ARG A 94 -6.51 17.54 -9.11
CA ARG A 94 -5.44 17.28 -10.07
C ARG A 94 -5.78 16.22 -11.11
N GLY A 95 -6.94 15.55 -10.97
CA GLY A 95 -7.33 14.44 -11.83
C GLY A 95 -6.36 13.26 -11.77
N LEU A 96 -5.70 13.04 -10.63
CA LEU A 96 -4.71 11.98 -10.46
C LEU A 96 -5.35 10.71 -9.90
N PRO A 97 -5.03 9.54 -10.47
CA PRO A 97 -5.47 8.27 -9.93
C PRO A 97 -4.76 7.91 -8.61
N LEU A 98 -5.42 7.11 -7.80
CA LEU A 98 -4.89 6.64 -6.52
C LEU A 98 -5.39 5.22 -6.26
N THR A 99 -4.58 4.39 -5.61
CA THR A 99 -5.00 3.11 -5.04
C THR A 99 -5.17 3.28 -3.53
N VAL A 100 -6.29 2.83 -3.01
CA VAL A 100 -6.50 2.72 -1.56
C VAL A 100 -6.21 1.30 -1.13
N PHE A 101 -5.33 1.12 -0.15
CA PHE A 101 -5.27 -0.09 0.64
C PHE A 101 -6.28 0.04 1.78
N GLY A 102 -7.47 -0.52 1.58
CA GLY A 102 -8.59 -0.38 2.51
C GLY A 102 -8.65 -1.52 3.50
N VAL A 103 -8.45 -1.21 4.80
CA VAL A 103 -8.73 -2.19 5.86
C VAL A 103 -10.24 -2.35 5.98
N ALA A 104 -10.74 -3.57 5.83
CA ALA A 104 -12.18 -3.79 5.68
C ALA A 104 -13.00 -3.30 6.90
N MET A 105 -12.49 -3.46 8.12
CA MET A 105 -13.14 -2.93 9.32
C MET A 105 -13.19 -1.39 9.32
N ALA A 106 -12.17 -0.72 8.82
CA ALA A 106 -12.17 0.75 8.69
C ALA A 106 -13.18 1.21 7.64
N MET A 107 -13.27 0.52 6.51
CA MET A 107 -14.25 0.78 5.45
C MET A 107 -15.69 0.61 5.97
N GLU A 108 -15.98 -0.50 6.67
CA GLU A 108 -17.31 -0.78 7.23
C GLU A 108 -17.77 0.30 8.22
N ARG A 109 -16.83 0.92 8.95
CA ARG A 109 -17.11 1.99 9.92
C ARG A 109 -17.32 3.37 9.30
N ASN A 110 -16.87 3.56 8.08
CA ASN A 110 -17.00 4.85 7.39
C ASN A 110 -17.46 4.68 5.94
N PRO A 111 -18.73 4.33 5.70
CA PRO A 111 -19.29 4.19 4.36
C PRO A 111 -19.14 5.45 3.52
N ALA A 112 -19.22 6.65 4.12
CA ALA A 112 -19.08 7.91 3.40
C ALA A 112 -17.69 8.09 2.76
N ALA A 113 -16.63 7.60 3.41
CA ALA A 113 -15.29 7.60 2.83
C ALA A 113 -15.22 6.62 1.65
N VAL A 114 -15.80 5.42 1.78
CA VAL A 114 -15.83 4.43 0.67
C VAL A 114 -16.57 4.98 -0.53
N GLU A 115 -17.75 5.57 -0.35
CA GLU A 115 -18.47 6.24 -1.42
C GLU A 115 -17.63 7.35 -2.07
N ALA A 116 -16.89 8.12 -1.28
CA ALA A 116 -16.03 9.16 -1.79
C ALA A 116 -14.88 8.59 -2.65
N MET A 117 -14.24 7.49 -2.23
CA MET A 117 -13.22 6.78 -3.00
C MET A 117 -13.78 6.28 -4.34
N LEU A 118 -14.97 5.67 -4.32
CA LEU A 118 -15.63 5.18 -5.52
C LEU A 118 -15.99 6.32 -6.48
N ARG A 119 -16.52 7.44 -5.97
CA ARG A 119 -16.82 8.64 -6.80
C ARG A 119 -15.57 9.25 -7.43
N SER A 120 -14.42 9.17 -6.76
CA SER A 120 -13.13 9.62 -7.28
C SER A 120 -12.53 8.64 -8.32
N GLY A 121 -13.17 7.48 -8.56
CA GLY A 121 -12.67 6.46 -9.49
C GLY A 121 -11.38 5.78 -9.01
N TRP A 122 -11.12 5.83 -7.71
CA TRP A 122 -9.93 5.20 -7.13
C TRP A 122 -10.07 3.67 -7.10
N GLU A 123 -8.97 2.98 -7.23
CA GLU A 123 -8.95 1.56 -6.91
C GLU A 123 -9.02 1.38 -5.40
N ILE A 124 -9.84 0.45 -4.93
CA ILE A 124 -9.80 -0.03 -3.56
C ILE A 124 -9.29 -1.46 -3.58
N ALA A 125 -8.06 -1.67 -3.13
CA ALA A 125 -7.47 -2.99 -2.89
C ALA A 125 -7.62 -3.36 -1.41
N SER A 126 -7.56 -4.64 -1.11
CA SER A 126 -7.69 -5.10 0.28
C SER A 126 -6.44 -4.82 1.10
N HIS A 127 -6.61 -4.31 2.31
CA HIS A 127 -5.59 -4.24 3.36
C HIS A 127 -5.94 -5.19 4.52
N GLY A 128 -6.52 -6.34 4.20
CA GLY A 128 -7.01 -7.29 5.19
C GLY A 128 -8.25 -6.81 5.95
N TYR A 129 -8.62 -7.57 6.99
CA TYR A 129 -9.79 -7.25 7.83
C TYR A 129 -9.46 -6.27 8.95
N ARG A 130 -8.32 -6.48 9.60
CA ARG A 130 -7.82 -5.69 10.73
C ARG A 130 -6.40 -5.21 10.44
N TRP A 131 -6.04 -4.03 10.96
CA TRP A 131 -4.67 -3.54 10.93
C TRP A 131 -3.90 -3.99 12.16
N ILE A 132 -3.57 -5.27 12.22
CA ILE A 132 -2.88 -5.93 13.33
C ILE A 132 -1.63 -6.68 12.83
N ASN A 133 -0.75 -7.06 13.75
CA ASN A 133 0.40 -7.89 13.40
C ASN A 133 0.00 -9.36 13.35
N TYR A 134 0.06 -9.95 12.15
CA TYR A 134 -0.28 -11.36 11.93
C TYR A 134 0.88 -12.32 12.17
N GLN A 135 2.11 -11.84 12.45
CA GLN A 135 3.30 -12.69 12.56
C GLN A 135 3.12 -13.93 13.45
N TYR A 136 2.32 -13.80 14.49
CA TYR A 136 2.04 -14.88 15.45
C TYR A 136 0.57 -15.31 15.47
N ALA A 137 -0.22 -14.85 14.52
CA ALA A 137 -1.61 -15.26 14.44
C ALA A 137 -1.74 -16.73 14.03
N ALA A 138 -2.71 -17.44 14.61
CA ALA A 138 -3.04 -18.76 14.12
C ALA A 138 -3.56 -18.69 12.68
N GLU A 139 -3.15 -19.64 11.82
CA GLU A 139 -3.55 -19.66 10.42
C GLU A 139 -5.07 -19.58 10.22
N GLY A 140 -5.85 -20.25 11.07
CA GLY A 140 -7.31 -20.21 10.99
C GLY A 140 -7.90 -18.81 11.16
N ILE A 141 -7.30 -17.99 12.05
CA ILE A 141 -7.70 -16.59 12.27
C ILE A 141 -7.36 -15.75 11.04
N GLU A 142 -6.17 -15.92 10.47
CA GLU A 142 -5.76 -15.18 9.29
C GLU A 142 -6.64 -15.51 8.08
N ARG A 143 -6.97 -16.81 7.88
CA ARG A 143 -7.88 -17.27 6.84
C ARG A 143 -9.29 -16.72 7.01
N GLU A 144 -9.81 -16.70 8.24
CA GLU A 144 -11.12 -16.10 8.55
C GLU A 144 -11.09 -14.59 8.26
N HIS A 145 -10.05 -13.89 8.70
CA HIS A 145 -9.90 -12.46 8.45
C HIS A 145 -9.80 -12.14 6.95
N MET A 146 -9.12 -12.97 6.16
CA MET A 146 -9.06 -12.81 4.70
C MET A 146 -10.46 -12.95 4.09
N ALA A 147 -11.19 -14.02 4.42
CA ALA A 147 -12.54 -14.24 3.91
C ALA A 147 -13.49 -13.09 4.29
N ARG A 148 -13.41 -12.63 5.54
CA ARG A 148 -14.22 -11.51 6.03
C ARG A 148 -13.86 -10.19 5.37
N ALA A 149 -12.57 -9.96 5.08
CA ALA A 149 -12.13 -8.78 4.34
C ALA A 149 -12.74 -8.74 2.94
N ILE A 150 -12.74 -9.87 2.22
CA ILE A 150 -13.31 -9.99 0.87
C ILE A 150 -14.83 -9.76 0.92
N GLU A 151 -15.52 -10.35 1.89
CA GLU A 151 -16.97 -10.19 2.06
C GLU A 151 -17.36 -8.73 2.27
N ILE A 152 -16.72 -8.06 3.26
CA ILE A 152 -16.99 -6.65 3.56
C ILE A 152 -16.65 -5.77 2.37
N HIS A 153 -15.49 -5.96 1.77
CA HIS A 153 -15.07 -5.20 0.59
C HIS A 153 -16.12 -5.32 -0.52
N THR A 154 -16.53 -6.55 -0.85
CA THR A 154 -17.52 -6.80 -1.91
C THR A 154 -18.86 -6.14 -1.60
N ARG A 155 -19.31 -6.23 -0.35
CA ARG A 155 -20.55 -5.57 0.08
C ARG A 155 -20.47 -4.04 -0.01
N MET A 156 -19.32 -3.46 0.32
CA MET A 156 -19.14 -2.01 0.37
C MET A 156 -18.90 -1.37 -1.00
N THR A 157 -18.26 -2.11 -1.92
CA THR A 157 -17.83 -1.56 -3.22
C THR A 157 -18.61 -2.11 -4.41
N GLY A 158 -19.34 -3.22 -4.23
CA GLY A 158 -20.03 -3.95 -5.29
C GLY A 158 -19.16 -4.98 -6.02
N GLU A 159 -17.86 -4.99 -5.80
CA GLU A 159 -16.91 -5.90 -6.46
C GLU A 159 -15.90 -6.46 -5.45
N ARG A 160 -15.35 -7.65 -5.72
CA ARG A 160 -14.26 -8.19 -4.89
C ARG A 160 -12.97 -7.40 -5.09
N PRO A 161 -12.09 -7.34 -4.09
CA PRO A 161 -10.77 -6.72 -4.27
C PRO A 161 -9.93 -7.52 -5.27
N LEU A 162 -9.24 -6.83 -6.16
CA LEU A 162 -8.30 -7.44 -7.10
C LEU A 162 -6.87 -7.44 -6.59
N GLY A 163 -6.53 -6.56 -5.66
CA GLY A 163 -5.23 -6.49 -5.01
C GLY A 163 -5.29 -6.85 -3.54
N TRP A 164 -4.23 -7.45 -3.04
CA TRP A 164 -4.02 -7.78 -1.64
C TRP A 164 -2.77 -7.11 -1.09
N TYR A 165 -2.85 -6.66 0.15
CA TYR A 165 -1.74 -6.21 0.97
C TYR A 165 -2.08 -6.40 2.44
N THR A 166 -1.20 -7.01 3.22
CA THR A 166 -1.34 -7.13 4.68
C THR A 166 -0.41 -6.16 5.41
N GLY A 167 0.81 -6.01 4.91
CA GLY A 167 1.86 -5.15 5.47
C GLY A 167 2.51 -5.69 6.74
N ARG A 168 1.75 -6.38 7.58
CA ARG A 168 2.20 -6.99 8.85
C ARG A 168 1.95 -8.50 8.80
N THR A 169 2.55 -9.15 7.80
CA THR A 169 2.31 -10.53 7.37
C THR A 169 2.71 -11.59 8.39
N SER A 170 2.17 -12.79 8.23
CA SER A 170 2.61 -14.03 8.85
C SER A 170 3.39 -14.90 7.85
N PRO A 171 4.02 -16.01 8.29
CA PRO A 171 4.58 -17.02 7.40
C PRO A 171 3.54 -17.69 6.47
N ASN A 172 2.25 -17.54 6.75
CA ASN A 172 1.16 -18.15 6.00
C ASN A 172 0.58 -17.21 4.92
N THR A 173 0.71 -15.89 5.07
CA THR A 173 0.01 -14.87 4.28
C THR A 173 0.11 -15.14 2.76
N ALA A 174 1.32 -15.23 2.22
CA ALA A 174 1.53 -15.43 0.78
C ALA A 174 0.88 -16.74 0.29
N ARG A 175 0.97 -17.82 1.06
CA ARG A 175 0.30 -19.08 0.72
C ARG A 175 -1.21 -18.93 0.72
N LEU A 176 -1.77 -18.27 1.72
CA LEU A 176 -3.23 -18.05 1.81
C LEU A 176 -3.75 -17.20 0.65
N VAL A 177 -3.02 -16.19 0.21
CA VAL A 177 -3.34 -15.38 -0.98
C VAL A 177 -3.39 -16.26 -2.24
N VAL A 178 -2.39 -17.14 -2.44
CA VAL A 178 -2.33 -18.04 -3.58
C VAL A 178 -3.45 -19.10 -3.52
N GLU A 179 -3.76 -19.63 -2.34
CA GLU A 179 -4.83 -20.62 -2.14
C GLU A 179 -6.21 -20.02 -2.39
N GLU A 180 -6.45 -18.78 -1.95
CA GLU A 180 -7.70 -18.05 -2.21
C GLU A 180 -7.91 -17.85 -3.71
N GLY A 181 -6.86 -17.42 -4.43
CA GLY A 181 -6.77 -17.51 -5.89
C GLY A 181 -7.55 -16.46 -6.68
N GLY A 182 -8.21 -15.50 -6.03
CA GLY A 182 -8.99 -14.47 -6.71
C GLY A 182 -8.30 -13.10 -6.79
N PHE A 183 -7.09 -12.96 -6.26
CA PHE A 183 -6.33 -11.72 -6.34
C PHE A 183 -5.49 -11.66 -7.62
N LEU A 184 -5.62 -10.56 -8.36
CA LEU A 184 -4.81 -10.32 -9.55
C LEU A 184 -3.35 -10.08 -9.18
N TYR A 185 -3.11 -9.39 -8.06
CA TYR A 185 -1.77 -9.11 -7.55
C TYR A 185 -1.74 -9.13 -6.02
N ASP A 186 -0.55 -9.43 -5.49
CA ASP A 186 -0.19 -9.30 -4.08
C ASP A 186 0.91 -8.24 -3.93
N SER A 187 0.81 -7.37 -2.92
CA SER A 187 1.76 -6.29 -2.66
C SER A 187 2.62 -6.50 -1.41
N ASP A 188 2.52 -7.66 -0.77
CA ASP A 188 3.29 -7.99 0.44
C ASP A 188 4.76 -8.34 0.13
N SER A 189 5.41 -7.48 -0.65
CA SER A 189 6.83 -7.58 -0.96
C SER A 189 7.43 -6.19 -1.15
N TYR A 190 8.70 -6.06 -0.78
CA TYR A 190 9.52 -4.85 -0.93
C TYR A 190 10.80 -5.16 -1.71
N ALA A 191 10.77 -6.19 -2.56
CA ALA A 191 11.98 -6.80 -3.10
C ALA A 191 12.42 -6.27 -4.46
N ASP A 192 11.62 -5.41 -5.11
CA ASP A 192 11.90 -4.99 -6.49
C ASP A 192 11.25 -3.63 -6.83
N ASP A 193 11.78 -2.99 -7.87
CA ASP A 193 11.21 -1.82 -8.54
C ASP A 193 10.36 -2.21 -9.77
N LEU A 194 10.09 -3.50 -9.96
CA LEU A 194 9.28 -4.06 -11.03
C LEU A 194 8.32 -5.13 -10.50
N PRO A 195 7.17 -5.35 -11.14
CA PRO A 195 6.35 -6.51 -10.85
C PRO A 195 7.07 -7.80 -11.24
N TYR A 196 6.83 -8.88 -10.51
CA TYR A 196 7.38 -10.20 -10.82
C TYR A 196 6.40 -11.31 -10.42
N TYR A 197 6.61 -12.53 -10.91
CA TYR A 197 5.83 -13.69 -10.50
C TYR A 197 6.57 -14.51 -9.44
N ASP A 198 5.85 -14.83 -8.36
CA ASP A 198 6.26 -15.84 -7.38
C ASP A 198 5.44 -17.12 -7.58
N SER A 199 6.12 -18.24 -7.77
CA SER A 199 5.52 -19.58 -7.92
C SER A 199 5.81 -20.51 -6.74
N THR A 200 6.28 -19.98 -5.62
CA THR A 200 6.68 -20.75 -4.43
C THR A 200 5.54 -21.64 -3.93
N TRP A 201 4.31 -21.18 -4.04
CA TRP A 201 3.12 -21.89 -3.54
C TRP A 201 2.35 -22.67 -4.62
N GLY A 202 3.02 -23.07 -5.70
CA GLY A 202 2.50 -24.02 -6.70
C GLY A 202 1.68 -23.38 -7.82
N LYS A 203 1.29 -22.12 -7.67
CA LYS A 203 0.66 -21.32 -8.74
C LYS A 203 1.41 -20.00 -8.86
N PRO A 204 1.60 -19.45 -10.07
CA PRO A 204 2.20 -18.14 -10.23
C PRO A 204 1.25 -17.07 -9.68
N GLN A 205 1.73 -16.29 -8.72
CA GLN A 205 1.07 -15.10 -8.20
C GLN A 205 1.85 -13.87 -8.65
N LEU A 206 1.17 -12.90 -9.26
CA LEU A 206 1.81 -11.63 -9.58
C LEU A 206 2.07 -10.85 -8.29
N ILE A 207 3.33 -10.54 -8.05
CA ILE A 207 3.76 -9.65 -6.98
C ILE A 207 3.95 -8.26 -7.58
N LEU A 208 3.26 -7.29 -7.01
CA LEU A 208 3.41 -5.87 -7.33
C LEU A 208 4.05 -5.20 -6.11
N PRO A 209 5.38 -5.06 -6.07
CA PRO A 209 6.08 -4.62 -4.87
C PRO A 209 5.59 -3.28 -4.34
N TYR A 210 5.63 -3.14 -3.01
CA TYR A 210 5.36 -1.88 -2.32
C TYR A 210 6.67 -1.30 -1.79
N ALA A 211 6.66 -0.07 -1.28
CA ALA A 211 7.86 0.58 -0.75
C ALA A 211 7.63 1.10 0.67
N LEU A 212 8.63 0.96 1.52
CA LEU A 212 8.63 1.47 2.89
C LEU A 212 9.50 2.72 3.04
N ASP A 213 10.42 2.94 2.13
CA ASP A 213 11.33 4.09 2.14
C ASP A 213 10.67 5.36 1.57
N THR A 214 9.89 5.23 0.50
CA THR A 214 9.08 6.31 -0.10
C THR A 214 7.67 6.38 0.50
N ASN A 215 7.58 6.19 1.81
CA ASN A 215 6.34 6.07 2.55
C ASN A 215 6.32 7.09 3.70
N ASP A 216 5.21 7.79 3.86
CA ASP A 216 5.03 8.81 4.91
C ASP A 216 5.05 8.23 6.33
N MET A 217 4.93 6.90 6.49
CA MET A 217 5.11 6.23 7.78
C MET A 217 6.44 6.61 8.46
N ARG A 218 7.43 6.98 7.67
CA ARG A 218 8.74 7.38 8.18
C ARG A 218 8.74 8.69 8.96
N PHE A 219 7.70 9.50 8.90
CA PHE A 219 7.51 10.62 9.84
C PHE A 219 7.27 10.15 11.28
N VAL A 220 6.77 8.95 11.45
CA VAL A 220 6.39 8.37 12.76
C VAL A 220 7.18 7.11 13.09
N ALA A 221 8.27 6.87 12.36
CA ALA A 221 9.24 5.81 12.60
C ALA A 221 10.58 6.39 13.04
N ALA A 222 11.35 5.64 13.85
CA ALA A 222 12.70 6.03 14.22
C ALA A 222 13.59 6.20 12.98
N GLN A 223 14.48 7.21 12.99
CA GLN A 223 15.36 7.58 11.87
C GLN A 223 14.61 7.89 10.56
N GLY A 224 13.42 8.42 10.67
CA GLY A 224 12.59 8.79 9.55
C GLY A 224 12.73 10.27 9.15
N PHE A 225 11.64 10.82 8.60
CA PHE A 225 11.59 12.23 8.19
C PHE A 225 11.24 13.13 9.37
N ASN A 226 11.99 14.23 9.55
CA ASN A 226 11.70 15.24 10.57
C ASN A 226 10.81 16.35 10.03
N THR A 227 10.97 16.71 8.77
CA THR A 227 10.27 17.82 8.11
C THR A 227 9.61 17.35 6.80
N GLY A 228 8.61 18.10 6.32
CA GLY A 228 8.04 17.87 5.00
C GLY A 228 9.10 17.98 3.88
N GLU A 229 10.09 18.85 4.05
CA GLU A 229 11.17 18.99 3.06
C GLU A 229 12.00 17.72 2.93
N ASP A 230 12.30 17.01 4.03
CA ASP A 230 13.02 15.72 3.97
C ASP A 230 12.25 14.71 3.12
N PHE A 231 10.94 14.63 3.31
CA PHE A 231 10.07 13.73 2.53
C PHE A 231 10.05 14.12 1.05
N PHE A 232 9.86 15.43 0.75
CA PHE A 232 9.90 15.90 -0.62
C PHE A 232 11.24 15.58 -1.30
N GLN A 233 12.37 15.88 -0.66
CA GLN A 233 13.70 15.61 -1.22
C GLN A 233 13.95 14.12 -1.42
N TYR A 234 13.47 13.28 -0.52
CA TYR A 234 13.58 11.83 -0.66
C TYR A 234 12.79 11.32 -1.87
N LEU A 235 11.51 11.70 -1.98
CA LEU A 235 10.67 11.33 -3.12
C LEU A 235 11.24 11.86 -4.44
N LYS A 236 11.70 13.12 -4.45
CA LYS A 236 12.33 13.73 -5.63
C LYS A 236 13.56 12.95 -6.07
N SER A 237 14.45 12.58 -5.13
CA SER A 237 15.67 11.85 -5.44
C SER A 237 15.38 10.44 -5.98
N ALA A 238 14.41 9.73 -5.37
CA ALA A 238 13.97 8.42 -5.85
C ALA A 238 13.38 8.52 -7.28
N PHE A 239 12.52 9.50 -7.49
CA PHE A 239 11.95 9.78 -8.81
C PHE A 239 13.04 10.09 -9.85
N ASP A 240 13.97 10.98 -9.56
CA ASP A 240 15.01 11.40 -10.49
C ASP A 240 15.89 10.23 -10.94
N VAL A 241 16.28 9.36 -10.01
CA VAL A 241 17.07 8.15 -10.30
C VAL A 241 16.30 7.21 -11.22
N LEU A 242 15.08 6.82 -10.82
CA LEU A 242 14.29 5.86 -11.59
C LEU A 242 13.81 6.43 -12.93
N TYR A 243 13.55 7.73 -13.01
CA TYR A 243 13.20 8.40 -14.27
C TYR A 243 14.40 8.43 -15.25
N ALA A 244 15.62 8.65 -14.73
CA ALA A 244 16.84 8.60 -15.56
C ALA A 244 17.12 7.18 -16.05
N GLU A 245 17.05 6.17 -15.17
CA GLU A 245 17.17 4.75 -15.54
C GLU A 245 16.10 4.34 -16.57
N GLY A 246 14.91 4.90 -16.45
CA GLY A 246 13.77 4.65 -17.31
C GLY A 246 13.93 5.06 -18.77
N GLU A 247 15.03 5.71 -19.14
CA GLU A 247 15.39 5.96 -20.54
C GLU A 247 15.64 4.64 -21.29
N SER A 248 16.25 3.66 -20.63
CA SER A 248 16.56 2.34 -21.18
C SER A 248 15.85 1.19 -20.44
N ALA A 249 15.53 1.35 -19.18
CA ALA A 249 14.97 0.32 -18.31
C ALA A 249 13.87 0.89 -17.40
N PRO A 250 12.65 1.16 -17.93
CA PRO A 250 11.56 1.72 -17.16
C PRO A 250 11.25 0.93 -15.88
N LYS A 251 10.92 1.66 -14.83
CA LYS A 251 10.65 1.11 -13.49
C LYS A 251 9.28 1.57 -12.97
N MET A 252 8.89 1.08 -11.81
CA MET A 252 7.78 1.63 -11.03
C MET A 252 8.28 2.24 -9.72
N LEU A 253 7.55 3.23 -9.21
CA LEU A 253 7.76 3.83 -7.90
C LEU A 253 6.44 3.83 -7.14
N SER A 254 6.41 3.17 -5.99
CA SER A 254 5.28 3.20 -5.07
C SER A 254 5.50 4.26 -4.00
N ILE A 255 4.49 5.09 -3.74
CA ILE A 255 4.51 6.13 -2.72
C ILE A 255 3.39 5.85 -1.72
N GLY A 256 3.77 5.53 -0.49
CA GLY A 256 2.84 5.20 0.58
C GLY A 256 2.39 6.44 1.35
N LEU A 257 1.09 6.55 1.55
CA LEU A 257 0.42 7.66 2.24
C LEU A 257 -0.51 7.10 3.31
N HIS A 258 -0.63 7.80 4.46
CA HIS A 258 -1.59 7.48 5.53
C HIS A 258 -2.40 8.71 5.87
N CYS A 259 -3.72 8.58 6.02
CA CYS A 259 -4.61 9.72 6.25
C CYS A 259 -4.18 10.56 7.47
N ARG A 260 -3.81 9.90 8.58
CA ARG A 260 -3.37 10.55 9.82
C ARG A 260 -1.95 11.13 9.76
N VAL A 261 -1.11 10.69 8.80
CA VAL A 261 0.29 11.10 8.71
C VAL A 261 0.48 12.23 7.71
N ILE A 262 0.37 11.94 6.39
CA ILE A 262 0.56 12.97 5.35
C ILE A 262 -0.57 14.00 5.35
N GLY A 263 -1.75 13.64 5.86
CA GLY A 263 -2.88 14.56 5.99
C GLY A 263 -2.64 15.74 6.94
N ARG A 264 -1.56 15.73 7.77
CA ARG A 264 -1.16 16.89 8.60
C ARG A 264 -0.67 18.02 7.71
N PRO A 265 -1.08 19.29 7.95
CA PRO A 265 -0.84 20.40 7.02
C PRO A 265 0.62 20.59 6.58
N ALA A 266 1.56 20.52 7.52
CA ALA A 266 2.99 20.73 7.21
C ALA A 266 3.57 19.60 6.34
N ARG A 267 3.16 18.35 6.57
CA ARG A 267 3.56 17.19 5.77
C ARG A 267 2.84 17.18 4.41
N PHE A 268 1.56 17.54 4.42
CA PHE A 268 0.74 17.66 3.21
C PHE A 268 1.34 18.63 2.18
N ALA A 269 1.94 19.74 2.62
CA ALA A 269 2.62 20.69 1.75
C ALA A 269 3.76 20.03 0.94
N ALA A 270 4.44 19.04 1.51
CA ALA A 270 5.48 18.28 0.81
C ALA A 270 4.90 17.40 -0.31
N LEU A 271 3.74 16.76 -0.07
CA LEU A 271 3.04 16.00 -1.10
C LEU A 271 2.60 16.91 -2.25
N VAL A 272 2.02 18.08 -1.95
CA VAL A 272 1.66 19.08 -2.97
C VAL A 272 2.88 19.44 -3.81
N LYS A 273 3.99 19.79 -3.15
CA LYS A 273 5.26 20.15 -3.80
C LYS A 273 5.80 19.03 -4.70
N PHE A 274 5.68 17.77 -4.28
CA PHE A 274 6.10 16.63 -5.09
C PHE A 274 5.19 16.41 -6.32
N LEU A 275 3.88 16.55 -6.16
CA LEU A 275 2.96 16.48 -7.30
C LEU A 275 3.19 17.60 -8.31
N ASP A 276 3.52 18.82 -7.84
CA ASP A 276 3.92 19.94 -8.71
C ASP A 276 5.23 19.63 -9.46
N TYR A 277 6.18 19.00 -8.77
CA TYR A 277 7.46 18.63 -9.36
C TYR A 277 7.30 17.63 -10.51
N ILE A 278 6.59 16.53 -10.27
CA ILE A 278 6.43 15.49 -11.30
C ILE A 278 5.57 15.94 -12.49
N ALA A 279 4.68 16.92 -12.31
CA ALA A 279 3.87 17.49 -13.38
C ALA A 279 4.71 18.20 -14.47
N GLY A 280 5.98 18.55 -14.15
CA GLY A 280 6.92 19.13 -15.10
C GLY A 280 7.62 18.12 -16.02
N PHE A 281 7.34 16.83 -15.87
CA PHE A 281 8.03 15.77 -16.63
C PHE A 281 7.10 15.09 -17.63
N GLU A 282 7.59 14.87 -18.84
CA GLU A 282 6.96 13.99 -19.83
C GLU A 282 7.23 12.52 -19.51
N LYS A 283 6.45 11.61 -20.14
CA LYS A 283 6.65 10.16 -20.00
C LYS A 283 6.62 9.66 -18.54
N VAL A 284 5.80 10.29 -17.72
CA VAL A 284 5.43 9.84 -16.38
C VAL A 284 4.01 9.27 -16.45
N TRP A 285 3.84 8.05 -16.03
CA TRP A 285 2.54 7.40 -15.97
C TRP A 285 2.12 7.25 -14.51
N VAL A 286 1.24 8.14 -14.04
CA VAL A 286 0.59 7.98 -12.74
C VAL A 286 -0.56 7.01 -12.90
N ALA A 287 -0.58 5.92 -12.14
CA ALA A 287 -1.50 4.81 -12.35
C ALA A 287 -1.96 4.16 -11.03
N ARG A 288 -3.17 3.59 -11.08
CA ARG A 288 -3.61 2.65 -10.04
C ARG A 288 -2.80 1.35 -10.13
N ARG A 289 -2.64 0.68 -9.00
CA ARG A 289 -1.87 -0.58 -8.97
C ARG A 289 -2.47 -1.65 -9.89
N VAL A 290 -3.78 -1.72 -9.97
CA VAL A 290 -4.46 -2.66 -10.89
C VAL A 290 -4.12 -2.38 -12.37
N GLU A 291 -3.90 -1.12 -12.73
CA GLU A 291 -3.49 -0.76 -14.10
C GLU A 291 -2.06 -1.17 -14.40
N ILE A 292 -1.16 -0.97 -13.43
CA ILE A 292 0.24 -1.45 -13.54
C ILE A 292 0.26 -2.98 -13.64
N ALA A 293 -0.52 -3.68 -12.81
CA ALA A 293 -0.63 -5.14 -12.86
C ALA A 293 -1.12 -5.62 -14.23
N ARG A 294 -2.16 -5.00 -14.78
CA ARG A 294 -2.71 -5.37 -16.10
C ARG A 294 -1.71 -5.10 -17.22
N ALA A 295 -1.06 -3.94 -17.22
CA ALA A 295 -0.03 -3.61 -18.23
C ALA A 295 1.13 -4.60 -18.19
N TRP A 296 1.55 -5.03 -17.00
CA TRP A 296 2.60 -6.05 -16.85
C TRP A 296 2.16 -7.42 -17.37
N ILE A 297 0.94 -7.86 -17.02
CA ILE A 297 0.38 -9.13 -17.51
C ILE A 297 0.27 -9.13 -19.02
N GLU A 298 -0.25 -8.05 -19.61
CA GLU A 298 -0.39 -7.90 -21.07
C GLU A 298 0.97 -7.99 -21.77
N GLN A 299 1.98 -7.31 -21.23
CA GLN A 299 3.33 -7.36 -21.77
C GLN A 299 3.91 -8.78 -21.79
N ILE A 300 3.72 -9.55 -20.71
CA ILE A 300 4.24 -10.91 -20.60
C ILE A 300 3.42 -11.88 -21.47
N SER A 301 2.09 -11.72 -21.50
CA SER A 301 1.20 -12.58 -22.31
C SER A 301 1.34 -12.32 -23.81
N GLY A 302 1.66 -11.10 -24.24
CA GLY A 302 1.89 -10.72 -25.62
C GLY A 302 3.29 -11.04 -26.14
N ALA A 303 4.15 -11.61 -25.30
CA ALA A 303 5.50 -12.04 -25.67
C ALA A 303 5.57 -13.51 -26.14
N PHE A 304 4.40 -14.15 -26.38
CA PHE A 304 4.27 -15.52 -26.87
C PHE A 304 3.61 -15.55 -28.26
#